data_102dde05606534afa348edcdd63f1d74
#
_entry.id   102dde05606534afa348edcdd63f1d74
#
_cell.length_a   1.000
_cell.length_b   1.000
_cell.length_c   1.000
_cell.angle_alpha   90.00
_cell.angle_beta   90.00
_cell.angle_gamma   90.00
#
_symmetry.space_group_name_H-M   'P 1'
#
loop_
_entity.id
_entity.type
_entity.pdbx_description
1 polymer ?
#
loop_
_entity_poly.entity_id
_entity_poly.type
_entity_poly.pdbx_seq_one_letter_code
_entity_poly.pdbx_strand_id
1 'polypeptide(L)'
;MGALGYVMQVPEEEKYLNTQKELEAMLVGYLGGRAAEEIVFDTVTTGAANDIEQATKVARAMITQYGMSQKFGLMGLASQENQYLSGRAVLNCGDDTATEIDHEVMQLLHYSYEEAKRLLNEHREALDKIAGYLISRETITGKEFMKIFRAVEKGLELSLIHISEPTRH
;
A
#
# COMPACT_ATOMS: atom_id res chain seq x y z
N MET A 1 7.26 20.65 3.23
CA MET A 1 6.72 20.12 4.49
C MET A 1 7.25 18.70 4.65
N GLY A 2 7.90 18.37 5.76
CA GLY A 2 8.34 17.01 6.06
C GLY A 2 7.15 16.11 6.41
N ALA A 3 7.28 14.80 6.18
CA ALA A 3 6.28 13.83 6.60
C ALA A 3 6.19 13.81 8.13
N LEU A 4 4.98 13.79 8.68
CA LEU A 4 4.73 13.68 10.13
C LEU A 4 4.96 12.25 10.65
N GLY A 5 4.93 11.28 9.77
CA GLY A 5 5.23 9.88 10.01
C GLY A 5 5.51 9.17 8.71
N TYR A 6 6.22 8.05 8.76
CA TYR A 6 6.50 7.24 7.58
C TYR A 6 6.73 5.77 7.93
N VAL A 7 6.50 4.90 6.97
CA VAL A 7 6.87 3.50 7.02
C VAL A 7 8.04 3.28 6.05
N MET A 8 9.14 2.74 6.56
CA MET A 8 10.26 2.33 5.75
C MET A 8 10.16 0.83 5.49
N GLN A 9 9.99 0.47 4.22
CA GLN A 9 10.07 -0.94 3.81
C GLN A 9 11.52 -1.28 3.51
N VAL A 10 12.06 -2.25 4.23
CA VAL A 10 13.41 -2.77 4.01
C VAL A 10 13.25 -4.14 3.35
N PRO A 11 13.64 -4.31 2.08
CA PRO A 11 13.60 -5.62 1.42
C PRO A 11 14.56 -6.59 2.11
N GLU A 12 14.10 -7.80 2.37
CA GLU A 12 14.96 -8.87 2.92
C GLU A 12 15.93 -9.42 1.87
N GLU A 13 15.57 -9.30 0.59
CA GLU A 13 16.39 -9.74 -0.55
C GLU A 13 16.31 -8.73 -1.69
N GLU A 14 17.37 -8.64 -2.52
CA GLU A 14 17.32 -7.88 -3.77
C GLU A 14 16.33 -8.54 -4.73
N LYS A 15 15.30 -7.78 -5.10
CA LYS A 15 14.24 -8.27 -5.97
C LYS A 15 14.06 -7.34 -7.16
N TYR A 16 14.29 -7.90 -8.36
CA TYR A 16 14.20 -7.15 -9.61
C TYR A 16 12.85 -7.31 -10.33
N LEU A 17 12.05 -8.30 -9.95
CA LEU A 17 10.76 -8.60 -10.56
C LEU A 17 9.67 -8.68 -9.49
N ASN A 18 8.51 -8.10 -9.80
CA ASN A 18 7.31 -8.21 -8.98
C ASN A 18 6.25 -9.04 -9.72
N THR A 19 5.60 -9.92 -9.00
CA THR A 19 4.42 -10.63 -9.50
C THR A 19 3.18 -9.72 -9.45
N GLN A 20 2.14 -10.09 -10.20
CA GLN A 20 0.85 -9.39 -10.12
C GLN A 20 0.31 -9.35 -8.70
N LYS A 21 0.37 -10.47 -7.97
CA LYS A 21 -0.08 -10.53 -6.56
C LYS A 21 0.68 -9.58 -5.63
N GLU A 22 1.98 -9.43 -5.85
CA GLU A 22 2.79 -8.50 -5.07
C GLU A 22 2.43 -7.04 -5.36
N LEU A 23 2.18 -6.70 -6.62
CA LEU A 23 1.72 -5.36 -6.98
C LEU A 23 0.32 -5.08 -6.44
N GLU A 24 -0.59 -6.04 -6.48
CA GLU A 24 -1.91 -5.93 -5.84
C GLU A 24 -1.79 -5.71 -4.32
N ALA A 25 -0.90 -6.44 -3.65
CA ALA A 25 -0.62 -6.22 -2.22
C ALA A 25 -0.02 -4.84 -1.94
N MET A 26 0.83 -4.33 -2.83
CA MET A 26 1.36 -2.96 -2.73
C MET A 26 0.24 -1.91 -2.82
N LEU A 27 -0.73 -2.08 -3.72
CA LEU A 27 -1.89 -1.19 -3.84
C LEU A 27 -2.69 -1.15 -2.53
N VAL A 28 -2.97 -2.31 -1.96
CA VAL A 28 -3.66 -2.43 -0.66
C VAL A 28 -2.85 -1.73 0.44
N GLY A 29 -1.54 -1.91 0.45
CA GLY A 29 -0.63 -1.26 1.40
C GLY A 29 -0.65 0.26 1.30
N TYR A 30 -0.54 0.83 0.10
CA TYR A 30 -0.61 2.28 -0.10
C TYR A 30 -1.94 2.88 0.36
N LEU A 31 -3.05 2.18 0.11
CA LEU A 31 -4.39 2.67 0.45
C LEU A 31 -4.79 2.39 1.91
N GLY A 32 -3.98 1.62 2.62
CA GLY A 32 -4.24 1.22 4.01
C GLY A 32 -4.37 2.39 4.98
N GLY A 33 -3.54 3.42 4.85
CA GLY A 33 -3.61 4.62 5.70
C GLY A 33 -4.94 5.36 5.57
N ARG A 34 -5.39 5.58 4.34
CA ARG A 34 -6.70 6.18 4.06
C ARG A 34 -7.85 5.32 4.58
N ALA A 35 -7.76 4.01 4.40
CA ALA A 35 -8.76 3.06 4.89
C ALA A 35 -8.83 3.08 6.43
N ALA A 36 -7.69 3.15 7.10
CA ALA A 36 -7.64 3.24 8.55
C ALA A 36 -8.26 4.54 9.08
N GLU A 37 -7.98 5.68 8.45
CA GLU A 37 -8.62 6.96 8.80
C GLU A 37 -10.15 6.85 8.72
N GLU A 38 -10.68 6.32 7.63
CA GLU A 38 -12.13 6.18 7.44
C GLU A 38 -12.76 5.26 8.49
N ILE A 39 -12.14 4.11 8.78
CA ILE A 39 -12.66 3.14 9.73
C ILE A 39 -12.61 3.66 11.17
N VAL A 40 -11.51 4.29 11.55
CA VAL A 40 -11.27 4.70 12.95
C VAL A 40 -11.92 6.04 13.27
N PHE A 41 -11.87 7.00 12.37
CA PHE A 41 -12.29 8.39 12.62
C PHE A 41 -13.54 8.80 11.84
N ASP A 42 -14.08 7.94 10.97
CA ASP A 42 -15.20 8.25 10.07
C ASP A 42 -14.97 9.55 9.27
N THR A 43 -13.72 9.79 8.88
CA THR A 43 -13.30 10.94 8.10
C THR A 43 -12.05 10.60 7.28
N VAL A 44 -11.68 11.49 6.40
CA VAL A 44 -10.47 11.38 5.59
C VAL A 44 -9.72 12.70 5.60
N THR A 45 -8.39 12.61 5.57
CA THR A 45 -7.50 13.78 5.58
C THR A 45 -6.64 13.85 4.32
N THR A 46 -5.87 14.91 4.19
CA THR A 46 -4.90 15.08 3.11
C THR A 46 -3.64 14.22 3.28
N GLY A 47 -3.49 13.51 4.41
CA GLY A 47 -2.28 12.75 4.74
C GLY A 47 -1.97 11.61 3.78
N ALA A 48 -2.98 11.04 3.14
CA ALA A 48 -2.82 9.94 2.18
C ALA A 48 -2.51 10.36 0.73
N ALA A 49 -2.32 11.67 0.45
CA ALA A 49 -2.19 12.16 -0.93
C ALA A 49 -1.02 11.51 -1.69
N ASN A 50 0.13 11.37 -1.07
CA ASN A 50 1.29 10.73 -1.69
C ASN A 50 1.06 9.24 -1.95
N ASP A 51 0.44 8.53 -1.00
CA ASP A 51 0.15 7.11 -1.14
C ASP A 51 -0.86 6.85 -2.26
N ILE A 52 -1.87 7.71 -2.40
CA ILE A 52 -2.83 7.66 -3.51
C ILE A 52 -2.13 7.86 -4.85
N GLU A 53 -1.19 8.80 -4.92
CA GLU A 53 -0.40 9.05 -6.13
C GLU A 53 0.44 7.82 -6.50
N GLN A 54 1.14 7.22 -5.54
CA GLN A 54 1.93 6.01 -5.78
C GLN A 54 1.05 4.82 -6.19
N ALA A 55 -0.07 4.61 -5.52
CA ALA A 55 -1.03 3.57 -5.89
C ALA A 55 -1.54 3.77 -7.33
N THR A 56 -1.86 5.00 -7.72
CA THR A 56 -2.30 5.31 -9.08
C THR A 56 -1.22 4.98 -10.12
N LYS A 57 0.04 5.31 -9.87
CA LYS A 57 1.15 4.98 -10.76
C LYS A 57 1.32 3.47 -10.93
N VAL A 58 1.28 2.72 -9.83
CA VAL A 58 1.39 1.25 -9.87
C VAL A 58 0.22 0.62 -10.62
N ALA A 59 -1.01 1.01 -10.31
CA ALA A 59 -2.21 0.49 -10.97
C ALA A 59 -2.18 0.77 -12.49
N ARG A 60 -1.80 1.97 -12.88
CA ARG A 60 -1.67 2.35 -14.29
C ARG A 60 -0.59 1.55 -15.01
N ALA A 61 0.56 1.33 -14.39
CA ALA A 61 1.63 0.52 -14.95
C ALA A 61 1.23 -0.95 -15.12
N MET A 62 0.51 -1.52 -14.16
CA MET A 62 -0.02 -2.89 -14.24
C MET A 62 -0.89 -3.08 -15.49
N ILE A 63 -1.74 -2.12 -15.77
CA ILE A 63 -2.68 -2.17 -16.90
C ILE A 63 -2.00 -1.86 -18.22
N THR A 64 -1.17 -0.81 -18.27
CA THR A 64 -0.65 -0.27 -19.54
C THR A 64 0.69 -0.86 -19.96
N GLN A 65 1.56 -1.22 -19.02
CA GLN A 65 2.94 -1.64 -19.31
C GLN A 65 3.18 -3.13 -19.08
N TYR A 66 2.54 -3.73 -18.08
CA TYR A 66 2.88 -5.08 -17.64
C TYR A 66 1.92 -6.16 -18.13
N GLY A 67 0.89 -5.79 -18.90
CA GLY A 67 -0.07 -6.75 -19.44
C GLY A 67 -0.87 -7.50 -18.37
N MET A 68 -1.11 -6.87 -17.22
CA MET A 68 -1.81 -7.47 -16.07
C MET A 68 -3.31 -7.18 -16.07
N SER A 69 -3.87 -6.70 -17.17
CA SER A 69 -5.32 -6.52 -17.36
C SER A 69 -5.88 -7.61 -18.25
N GLN A 70 -6.91 -8.28 -17.82
CA GLN A 70 -7.62 -9.25 -18.67
C GLN A 70 -8.36 -8.59 -19.84
N LYS A 71 -8.77 -7.35 -19.68
CA LYS A 71 -9.49 -6.60 -20.70
C LYS A 71 -8.63 -6.28 -21.92
N PHE A 72 -7.39 -5.86 -21.70
CA PHE A 72 -6.47 -5.43 -22.76
C PHE A 72 -5.49 -6.51 -23.19
N GLY A 73 -5.40 -7.60 -22.44
CA GLY A 73 -4.50 -8.71 -22.72
C GLY A 73 -3.03 -8.30 -22.70
N LEU A 74 -2.28 -8.74 -23.71
CA LEU A 74 -0.84 -8.51 -23.81
C LEU A 74 -0.45 -7.30 -24.67
N MET A 75 -1.39 -6.43 -24.99
CA MET A 75 -1.09 -5.21 -25.74
C MET A 75 -0.38 -4.20 -24.83
N GLY A 76 0.80 -3.74 -25.22
CA GLY A 76 1.50 -2.65 -24.56
C GLY A 76 0.82 -1.31 -24.87
N LEU A 77 0.16 -0.73 -23.89
CA LEU A 77 -0.64 0.48 -24.04
C LEU A 77 0.12 1.75 -23.70
N ALA A 78 1.30 1.64 -23.10
CA ALA A 78 2.18 2.75 -22.78
C ALA A 78 3.65 2.34 -22.95
N SER A 79 4.47 3.32 -23.33
CA SER A 79 5.93 3.19 -23.35
C SER A 79 6.57 4.32 -22.57
N GLN A 80 7.75 4.07 -22.01
CA GLN A 80 8.55 5.14 -21.43
C GLN A 80 9.31 5.85 -22.55
N GLU A 81 8.97 7.11 -22.78
CA GLU A 81 9.81 7.96 -23.61
C GLU A 81 11.11 8.28 -22.85
N ASN A 82 12.22 8.20 -23.58
CA ASN A 82 13.61 8.41 -23.17
C ASN A 82 13.79 9.03 -21.76
N GLN A 83 14.45 8.29 -20.87
CA GLN A 83 14.82 8.70 -19.51
C GLN A 83 15.50 10.07 -19.40
N TYR A 84 15.98 10.64 -20.52
CA TYR A 84 16.69 11.91 -20.57
C TYR A 84 15.80 13.15 -20.61
N LEU A 85 14.52 13.06 -20.93
CA LEU A 85 13.66 14.23 -21.13
C LEU A 85 12.49 14.39 -20.16
N SER A 86 11.88 13.35 -19.60
CA SER A 86 10.81 13.53 -18.61
C SER A 86 10.42 12.32 -17.75
N GLY A 87 10.88 11.11 -18.06
CA GLY A 87 10.44 9.88 -17.36
C GLY A 87 8.93 9.60 -17.47
N ARG A 88 8.21 10.30 -18.33
CA ARG A 88 6.77 10.17 -18.51
C ARG A 88 6.44 8.95 -19.39
N ALA A 89 5.51 8.12 -18.91
CA ALA A 89 4.89 7.11 -19.74
C ALA A 89 3.94 7.81 -20.76
N VAL A 90 4.11 7.48 -22.03
CA VAL A 90 3.26 7.96 -23.11
C VAL A 90 2.31 6.85 -23.53
N LEU A 91 1.02 7.13 -23.63
CA LEU A 91 0.01 6.20 -24.12
C LEU A 91 0.17 5.96 -25.63
N ASN A 92 0.16 4.69 -26.02
CA ASN A 92 0.24 4.22 -27.40
C ASN A 92 -1.09 3.57 -27.82
N CYS A 93 -2.19 4.28 -27.67
CA CYS A 93 -3.53 3.77 -27.96
C CYS A 93 -4.45 4.91 -28.41
N GLY A 94 -5.63 4.55 -28.93
CA GLY A 94 -6.67 5.52 -29.26
C GLY A 94 -7.35 6.09 -28.02
N ASP A 95 -8.07 7.20 -28.19
CA ASP A 95 -8.75 7.93 -27.11
C ASP A 95 -9.80 7.08 -26.36
N ASP A 96 -10.53 6.23 -27.06
CA ASP A 96 -11.50 5.34 -26.44
C ASP A 96 -10.83 4.34 -25.51
N THR A 97 -9.71 3.77 -25.93
CA THR A 97 -8.91 2.86 -25.09
C THR A 97 -8.32 3.61 -23.90
N ALA A 98 -7.86 4.84 -24.06
CA ALA A 98 -7.37 5.65 -22.95
C ALA A 98 -8.45 5.90 -21.89
N THR A 99 -9.69 6.16 -22.31
CA THR A 99 -10.85 6.27 -21.40
C THR A 99 -11.10 4.96 -20.64
N GLU A 100 -11.03 3.84 -21.33
CA GLU A 100 -11.21 2.53 -20.69
C GLU A 100 -10.06 2.18 -19.73
N ILE A 101 -8.84 2.59 -20.02
CA ILE A 101 -7.70 2.48 -19.09
C ILE A 101 -8.01 3.23 -17.80
N ASP A 102 -8.50 4.45 -17.87
CA ASP A 102 -8.87 5.23 -16.69
C ASP A 102 -9.94 4.52 -15.84
N HIS A 103 -10.93 3.91 -16.47
CA HIS A 103 -11.95 3.13 -15.77
C HIS A 103 -11.34 1.89 -15.08
N GLU A 104 -10.48 1.15 -15.76
CA GLU A 104 -9.79 -0.02 -15.18
C GLU A 104 -8.91 0.37 -13.99
N VAL A 105 -8.18 1.48 -14.09
CA VAL A 105 -7.37 2.02 -12.99
C VAL A 105 -8.25 2.36 -11.79
N MET A 106 -9.35 3.08 -12.00
CA MET A 106 -10.28 3.41 -10.92
C MET A 106 -10.90 2.17 -10.26
N GLN A 107 -11.27 1.16 -11.04
CA GLN A 107 -11.80 -0.10 -10.50
C GLN A 107 -10.77 -0.86 -9.69
N LEU A 108 -9.52 -0.94 -10.16
CA LEU A 108 -8.44 -1.61 -9.45
C LEU A 108 -8.12 -0.91 -8.12
N LEU A 109 -8.08 0.42 -8.12
CA LEU A 109 -7.87 1.21 -6.90
C LEU A 109 -9.04 1.06 -5.92
N HIS A 110 -10.27 1.09 -6.42
CA HIS A 110 -11.46 0.89 -5.58
C HIS A 110 -11.47 -0.51 -4.95
N TYR A 111 -11.20 -1.54 -5.72
CA TYR A 111 -11.09 -2.91 -5.21
C TYR A 111 -10.02 -3.03 -4.14
N SER A 112 -8.83 -2.47 -4.38
CA SER A 112 -7.72 -2.48 -3.42
C SER A 112 -8.05 -1.72 -2.13
N TYR A 113 -8.79 -0.63 -2.24
CA TYR A 113 -9.26 0.14 -1.09
C TYR A 113 -10.28 -0.63 -0.24
N GLU A 114 -11.26 -1.26 -0.88
CA GLU A 114 -12.24 -2.11 -0.18
C GLU A 114 -11.55 -3.31 0.50
N GLU A 115 -10.55 -3.89 -0.14
CA GLU A 115 -9.75 -4.98 0.44
C GLU A 115 -8.94 -4.50 1.66
N ALA A 116 -8.36 -3.30 1.60
CA ALA A 116 -7.69 -2.68 2.73
C ALA A 116 -8.65 -2.49 3.92
N LYS A 117 -9.85 -1.99 3.67
CA LYS A 117 -10.89 -1.83 4.70
C LYS A 117 -11.32 -3.18 5.30
N ARG A 118 -11.49 -4.19 4.44
CA ARG A 118 -11.85 -5.54 4.89
C ARG A 118 -10.80 -6.12 5.84
N LEU A 119 -9.52 -6.03 5.46
CA LEU A 119 -8.42 -6.52 6.27
C LEU A 119 -8.30 -5.77 7.60
N LEU A 120 -8.44 -4.46 7.59
CA LEU A 120 -8.38 -3.66 8.81
C LEU A 120 -9.55 -3.94 9.75
N ASN A 121 -10.75 -4.16 9.23
CA ASN A 121 -11.91 -4.54 10.03
C ASN A 121 -11.77 -5.95 10.62
N GLU A 122 -11.22 -6.88 9.85
CA GLU A 122 -10.95 -8.25 10.31
C GLU A 122 -9.92 -8.28 11.43
N HIS A 123 -8.92 -7.38 11.37
CA HIS A 123 -7.84 -7.27 12.36
C HIS A 123 -7.94 -6.00 13.23
N ARG A 124 -9.17 -5.54 13.51
CA ARG A 124 -9.40 -4.29 14.24
C ARG A 124 -8.74 -4.26 15.62
N GLU A 125 -8.77 -5.36 16.34
CA GLU A 125 -8.14 -5.45 17.66
C GLU A 125 -6.62 -5.27 17.57
N ALA A 126 -5.97 -5.86 16.58
CA ALA A 126 -4.55 -5.69 16.33
C ALA A 126 -4.23 -4.23 15.95
N LEU A 127 -5.05 -3.61 15.10
CA LEU A 127 -4.90 -2.21 14.72
C LEU A 127 -4.93 -1.29 15.95
N ASP A 128 -5.91 -1.44 16.82
CA ASP A 128 -6.06 -0.60 18.02
C ASP A 128 -4.90 -0.78 18.99
N LYS A 129 -4.42 -2.02 19.21
CA LYS A 129 -3.29 -2.31 20.09
C LYS A 129 -1.95 -1.79 19.55
N ILE A 130 -1.70 -1.96 18.26
CA ILE A 130 -0.48 -1.44 17.62
C ILE A 130 -0.48 0.09 17.62
N ALA A 131 -1.62 0.72 17.35
CA ALA A 131 -1.76 2.17 17.41
C ALA A 131 -1.49 2.70 18.83
N GLY A 132 -2.04 2.06 19.86
CA GLY A 132 -1.77 2.39 21.25
C GLY A 132 -0.29 2.24 21.62
N TYR A 133 0.36 1.19 21.15
CA TYR A 133 1.79 0.99 21.35
C TYR A 133 2.64 2.10 20.68
N LEU A 134 2.30 2.48 19.45
CA LEU A 134 2.99 3.56 18.74
C LEU A 134 2.82 4.92 19.43
N ILE A 135 1.65 5.21 19.99
CA ILE A 135 1.41 6.45 20.75
C ILE A 135 2.36 6.54 21.95
N SER A 136 2.64 5.41 22.61
CA SER A 136 3.51 5.37 23.78
C SER A 136 5.00 5.33 23.45
N ARG A 137 5.39 4.77 22.30
CA ARG A 137 6.78 4.50 21.93
C ARG A 137 7.30 5.31 20.76
N GLU A 138 6.42 5.98 20.00
CA GLU A 138 6.70 6.79 18.80
C GLU A 138 7.29 6.01 17.62
N THR A 139 7.95 4.90 17.85
CA THR A 139 8.60 4.07 16.81
C THR A 139 8.40 2.59 17.13
N ILE A 140 8.20 1.79 16.09
CA ILE A 140 8.09 0.33 16.18
C ILE A 140 8.87 -0.32 15.02
N THR A 141 9.58 -1.40 15.32
CA THR A 141 10.23 -2.21 14.28
C THR A 141 9.24 -3.21 13.68
N GLY A 142 9.53 -3.71 12.47
CA GLY A 142 8.72 -4.76 11.86
C GLY A 142 8.61 -6.03 12.71
N LYS A 143 9.69 -6.40 13.42
CA LYS A 143 9.68 -7.55 14.35
C LYS A 143 8.74 -7.33 15.53
N GLU A 144 8.75 -6.15 16.13
CA GLU A 144 7.86 -5.77 17.23
C GLU A 144 6.40 -5.73 16.76
N PHE A 145 6.15 -5.15 15.58
CA PHE A 145 4.84 -5.16 14.95
C PHE A 145 4.30 -6.60 14.81
N MET A 146 5.09 -7.50 14.24
CA MET A 146 4.69 -8.90 14.05
C MET A 146 4.48 -9.64 15.36
N LYS A 147 5.23 -9.34 16.41
CA LYS A 147 5.01 -9.91 17.75
C LYS A 147 3.64 -9.51 18.30
N ILE A 148 3.31 -8.23 18.25
CA ILE A 148 2.02 -7.71 18.71
C ILE A 148 0.89 -8.33 17.91
N PHE A 149 1.01 -8.31 16.57
CA PHE A 149 0.01 -8.86 15.67
C PHE A 149 -0.27 -10.34 15.95
N ARG A 150 0.76 -11.17 16.02
CA ARG A 150 0.62 -12.61 16.31
C ARG A 150 0.07 -12.89 17.69
N ALA A 151 0.40 -12.07 18.68
CA ALA A 151 -0.12 -12.22 20.03
C ALA A 151 -1.63 -11.95 20.07
N VAL A 152 -2.09 -10.91 19.39
CA VAL A 152 -3.53 -10.60 19.28
C VAL A 152 -4.28 -11.72 18.57
N GLU A 153 -3.75 -12.22 17.45
CA GLU A 153 -4.36 -13.34 16.71
C GLU A 153 -4.46 -14.63 17.55
N LYS A 154 -3.55 -14.82 18.51
CA LYS A 154 -3.59 -15.97 19.45
C LYS A 154 -4.40 -15.70 20.71
N GLY A 155 -4.97 -14.51 20.88
CA GLY A 155 -5.69 -14.12 22.10
C GLY A 155 -4.80 -13.92 23.33
N LEU A 156 -3.49 -13.64 23.13
CA LEU A 156 -2.54 -13.42 24.22
C LEU A 156 -2.57 -11.96 24.68
N GLU A 157 -2.40 -11.73 26.00
CA GLU A 157 -2.24 -10.40 26.55
C GLU A 157 -0.86 -9.81 26.19
N LEU A 158 -0.82 -8.54 25.82
CA LEU A 158 0.42 -7.84 25.46
C LEU A 158 1.42 -7.76 26.63
N SER A 159 0.94 -7.83 27.87
CA SER A 159 1.78 -7.86 29.08
C SER A 159 2.70 -9.07 29.17
N LEU A 160 2.40 -10.14 28.45
CA LEU A 160 3.21 -11.36 28.39
C LEU A 160 4.27 -11.32 27.27
N ILE A 161 4.27 -10.28 26.45
CA ILE A 161 5.20 -10.14 25.34
C ILE A 161 6.41 -9.35 25.82
N HIS A 162 7.54 -10.04 26.01
CA HIS A 162 8.84 -9.38 26.18
C HIS A 162 9.29 -8.71 24.87
N ILE A 163 8.95 -7.44 24.73
CA ILE A 163 9.53 -6.59 23.71
C ILE A 163 10.83 -6.04 24.31
N SER A 164 11.95 -6.56 23.84
CA SER A 164 13.28 -6.11 24.29
C SER A 164 13.41 -4.61 24.04
N GLU A 165 13.76 -3.86 25.10
CA GLU A 165 14.12 -2.45 24.96
C GLU A 165 15.32 -2.34 24.00
N PRO A 166 15.31 -1.34 23.10
CA PRO A 166 16.50 -1.08 22.30
C PRO A 166 17.64 -0.70 23.25
N THR A 167 18.71 -1.48 23.24
CA THR A 167 19.96 -1.15 23.94
C THR A 167 20.42 0.21 23.44
N ARG A 168 20.38 1.22 24.32
CA ARG A 168 21.02 2.50 24.08
C ARG A 168 22.53 2.27 24.02
N HIS A 169 23.09 2.45 22.84
CA HIS A 169 24.52 2.68 22.64
C HIS A 169 24.74 4.11 22.20
#